data_1ba9b94b504fcdc22984545fd0ea7d80
#
_entry.id   1ba9b94b504fcdc22984545fd0ea7d80
#
_cell.length_a   1.000
_cell.length_b   1.000
_cell.length_c   1.000
_cell.angle_alpha   90.00
_cell.angle_beta   90.00
_cell.angle_gamma   90.00
#
_symmetry.space_group_name_H-M   'P 1'
#
loop_
_entity.id
_entity.type
_entity.pdbx_description
1 polymer ?
#
loop_
_entity_poly.entity_id
_entity_poly.type
_entity_poly.pdbx_seq_one_letter_code
_entity_poly.pdbx_strand_id
1 'polypeptide(L)' 'MQYWQVTAQFERENDRGRVQKVREMYLVDALSGTEAEAKTYAYLESEGETQFTITSLTQSRILKVIGEVGSAE' A
#
# COMPACT_ATOMS: atom_id res chain seq x y z
N MET A 1 -0.13 18.05 4.85
CA MET A 1 0.18 16.63 4.72
C MET A 1 -0.57 16.07 3.54
N GLN A 2 0.10 15.33 2.70
CA GLN A 2 -0.52 14.76 1.51
C GLN A 2 -0.46 13.25 1.61
N TYR A 3 -1.55 12.60 1.22
CA TYR A 3 -1.60 11.15 1.19
C TYR A 3 -1.72 10.67 -0.23
N TRP A 4 -1.06 9.58 -0.53
CA TRP A 4 -1.07 8.94 -1.84
C TRP A 4 -1.59 7.53 -1.67
N GLN A 5 -2.49 7.15 -2.56
CA GLN A 5 -3.04 5.81 -2.57
C GLN A 5 -2.24 4.97 -3.55
N VAL A 6 -1.59 3.95 -3.04
CA VAL A 6 -0.71 3.12 -3.83
C VAL A 6 -1.29 1.71 -3.84
N THR A 7 -1.46 1.15 -5.03
CA THR A 7 -1.95 -0.21 -5.17
C THR A 7 -0.79 -1.10 -5.59
N ALA A 8 -0.54 -2.14 -4.82
CA ALA A 8 0.48 -3.13 -5.13
C ALA A 8 -0.20 -4.45 -5.47
N GLN A 9 0.32 -5.12 -6.49
CA GLN A 9 -0.17 -6.42 -6.89
C GLN A 9 0.89 -7.45 -6.60
N PHE A 10 0.50 -8.47 -5.85
CA PHE A 10 1.39 -9.55 -5.46
C PHE A 10 1.02 -10.80 -6.20
N GLU A 11 2.02 -11.63 -6.47
CA GLU A 11 1.79 -12.95 -7.03
C GLU A 11 2.11 -13.98 -5.95
N ARG A 12 1.13 -14.79 -5.63
CA ARG A 12 1.28 -15.80 -4.60
C ARG A 12 0.84 -17.14 -5.15
N GLU A 13 1.56 -18.18 -4.79
CA GLU A 13 1.23 -19.53 -5.20
C GLU A 13 0.35 -20.16 -4.12
N ASN A 14 -0.77 -20.74 -4.53
CA ASN A 14 -1.67 -21.37 -3.57
C ASN A 14 -1.25 -22.85 -3.37
N ASP A 15 -2.02 -23.56 -2.52
CA ASP A 15 -1.71 -24.93 -2.18
C ASP A 15 -1.74 -25.88 -3.38
N ARG A 16 -2.39 -25.47 -4.46
CA ARG A 16 -2.49 -26.30 -5.66
C ARG A 16 -1.46 -25.93 -6.71
N GLY A 17 -0.51 -25.07 -6.36
CA GLY A 17 0.53 -24.66 -7.28
C GLY A 17 0.09 -23.61 -8.29
N ARG A 18 -1.07 -23.01 -8.10
CA ARG A 18 -1.55 -21.97 -9.01
C ARG A 18 -1.15 -20.61 -8.49
N VAL A 19 -0.72 -19.76 -9.41
CA VAL A 19 -0.35 -18.38 -9.07
C VAL A 19 -1.62 -17.56 -8.97
N GLN A 20 -1.78 -16.89 -7.85
CA GLN A 20 -2.88 -15.98 -7.61
C GLN A 20 -2.35 -14.57 -7.51
N LYS A 21 -3.11 -13.63 -8.07
CA LYS A 21 -2.77 -12.22 -8.00
C LYS A 21 -3.63 -11.58 -6.93
N VAL A 22 -2.97 -10.95 -5.98
CA VAL A 22 -3.63 -10.29 -4.86
C VAL A 22 -3.26 -8.82 -4.91
N ARG A 23 -4.24 -7.93 -4.76
CA ARG A 23 -4.02 -6.50 -4.75
C ARG A 23 -4.23 -5.97 -3.36
N GLU A 24 -3.32 -5.12 -2.91
CA GLU A 24 -3.43 -4.44 -1.64
C GLU A 24 -3.22 -2.96 -1.86
N MET A 25 -3.96 -2.15 -1.13
CA MET A 25 -3.91 -0.71 -1.27
C MET A 25 -3.36 -0.11 0.00
N TYR A 26 -2.47 0.85 -0.16
CA TYR A 26 -1.82 1.52 0.95
C TYR A 26 -2.05 3.02 0.86
N LEU A 27 -2.17 3.65 2.00
CA LEU A 27 -2.24 5.10 2.08
C LEU A 27 -0.88 5.58 2.60
N VAL A 28 -0.18 6.34 1.80
CA VAL A 28 1.21 6.72 2.08
C VAL A 28 1.30 8.23 2.22
N ASP A 29 1.89 8.68 3.33
CA ASP A 29 2.16 10.10 3.55
C ASP A 29 3.42 10.46 2.79
N ALA A 30 3.29 11.32 1.79
CA ALA A 30 4.41 11.69 0.94
C ALA A 30 4.12 13.05 0.29
N LEU A 31 5.17 13.72 -0.09
CA LEU A 31 5.06 15.03 -0.74
C LEU A 31 4.87 14.89 -2.25
N SER A 32 5.17 13.74 -2.80
CA SER A 32 5.04 13.51 -4.23
C SER A 32 4.75 12.04 -4.49
N GLY A 33 4.29 11.73 -5.71
CA GLY A 33 4.06 10.36 -6.11
C GLY A 33 5.34 9.54 -6.12
N THR A 34 6.44 10.15 -6.52
CA THR A 34 7.73 9.46 -6.52
C THR A 34 8.14 9.06 -5.11
N GLU A 35 7.95 9.95 -4.16
CA GLU A 35 8.26 9.65 -2.77
C GLU A 35 7.33 8.56 -2.24
N ALA A 36 6.05 8.62 -2.58
CA ALA A 36 5.09 7.62 -2.14
C ALA A 36 5.47 6.24 -2.66
N GLU A 37 5.88 6.17 -3.91
CA GLU A 37 6.30 4.90 -4.50
C GLU A 37 7.56 4.38 -3.79
N ALA A 38 8.53 5.24 -3.56
CA ALA A 38 9.77 4.85 -2.89
C ALA A 38 9.50 4.34 -1.48
N LYS A 39 8.62 5.02 -0.75
CA LYS A 39 8.27 4.58 0.60
C LYS A 39 7.57 3.23 0.58
N THR A 40 6.71 3.01 -0.41
CA THR A 40 6.01 1.74 -0.53
C THR A 40 6.99 0.61 -0.82
N TYR A 41 7.93 0.82 -1.73
CA TYR A 41 8.95 -0.18 -2.00
C TYR A 41 9.77 -0.50 -0.74
N ALA A 42 10.19 0.54 -0.02
CA ALA A 42 10.98 0.33 1.18
C ALA A 42 10.19 -0.46 2.23
N TYR A 43 8.92 -0.13 2.40
CA TYR A 43 8.08 -0.83 3.34
C TYR A 43 7.92 -2.30 2.98
N LEU A 44 7.60 -2.57 1.71
CA LEU A 44 7.36 -3.94 1.28
C LEU A 44 8.63 -4.77 1.34
N GLU A 45 9.78 -4.17 1.01
CA GLU A 45 11.05 -4.87 1.13
C GLU A 45 11.34 -5.20 2.59
N SER A 46 11.00 -4.29 3.51
CA SER A 46 11.22 -4.55 4.93
C SER A 46 10.32 -5.68 5.44
N GLU A 47 9.20 -5.92 4.77
CA GLU A 47 8.29 -7.01 5.11
C GLU A 47 8.66 -8.30 4.39
N GLY A 48 9.73 -8.31 3.62
CA GLY A 48 10.19 -9.52 2.94
C GLY A 48 9.47 -9.79 1.63
N GLU A 49 8.72 -8.84 1.11
CA GLU A 49 8.02 -9.05 -0.15
C GLU A 49 8.97 -8.79 -1.30
N THR A 50 9.03 -9.74 -2.23
CA THR A 50 9.94 -9.62 -3.36
C THR A 50 9.23 -9.70 -4.71
N GLN A 51 8.00 -10.21 -4.75
CA GLN A 51 7.29 -10.38 -6.02
C GLN A 51 6.03 -9.54 -5.99
N PHE A 52 6.20 -8.28 -6.31
CA PHE A 52 5.07 -7.35 -6.36
C PHE A 52 5.34 -6.30 -7.42
N THR A 53 4.26 -5.67 -7.86
CA THR A 53 4.30 -4.59 -8.85
C THR A 53 3.37 -3.49 -8.37
N ILE A 54 3.82 -2.26 -8.47
CA ILE A 54 2.96 -1.12 -8.20
C ILE A 54 2.13 -0.88 -9.46
N THR A 55 0.82 -1.04 -9.33
CA THR A 55 -0.07 -0.94 -10.48
C THR A 55 -0.83 0.38 -10.56
N SER A 56 -0.92 1.10 -9.44
CA SER A 56 -1.66 2.36 -9.41
C SER A 56 -1.06 3.27 -8.36
N LEU A 57 -1.03 4.56 -8.68
CA LEU A 57 -0.51 5.57 -7.78
C LEU A 57 -1.32 6.83 -7.99
N THR A 58 -2.11 7.21 -6.99
CA THR A 58 -3.05 8.32 -7.11
C THR A 58 -3.00 9.18 -5.86
N GLN A 59 -3.00 10.47 -6.04
CA GLN A 59 -3.07 11.37 -4.90
C GLN A 59 -4.44 11.24 -4.25
N SER A 60 -4.44 11.00 -2.95
CA SER A 60 -5.67 10.78 -2.21
C SER A 60 -6.28 12.12 -1.79
N ARG A 61 -7.60 12.18 -1.76
CA ARG A 61 -8.31 13.31 -1.21
C ARG A 61 -8.72 13.11 0.22
N ILE A 62 -8.21 12.06 0.84
CA ILE A 62 -8.48 11.79 2.24
C ILE A 62 -7.73 12.85 3.06
N LEU A 63 -8.47 13.59 3.84
CA LEU A 63 -7.91 14.66 4.65
C LEU A 63 -7.36 14.13 5.97
N LYS A 64 -7.97 13.09 6.48
CA LYS A 64 -7.59 12.58 7.79
C LYS A 64 -8.09 11.17 7.97
N VAL A 65 -7.30 10.37 8.63
CA VAL A 65 -7.71 9.04 9.05
C VAL A 65 -8.14 9.16 10.50
N ILE A 66 -9.39 8.82 10.76
CA ILE A 66 -9.92 8.85 12.12
C ILE A 66 -9.91 7.43 12.63
N GLY A 67 -9.19 7.21 13.70
CA GLY A 67 -9.11 5.90 14.29
C GLY A 67 -10.29 5.60 15.17
N GLU A 68 -10.06 4.79 16.16
CA GLU A 68 -11.13 4.37 17.05
C GLU A 68 -11.68 5.55 17.82
N VAL A 69 -12.97 5.78 17.72
CA VAL A 69 -13.61 6.94 18.29
C VAL A 69 -14.55 6.48 19.41
N GLY A 70 -14.55 7.21 20.51
CA GLY A 70 -15.43 6.88 21.64
C GLY A 70 -14.85 5.89 22.60
N SER A 71 -13.68 5.43 22.35
CA SER A 71 -13.02 4.49 23.25
C SER A 71 -12.48 5.18 24.48
N ALA A 72 -12.42 6.46 24.40
CA ALA A 72 -11.95 7.17 25.57
C ALA A 72 -13.08 7.41 26.46
N GLU A 73 -13.20 7.07 26.94
CA GLU A 73 -14.22 7.33 27.60
C GLU A 73 -13.99 7.14 28.58
#